data_5b3c28d9ecc1a6011cce02b30dc35e8a
#
_entry.id   5b3c28d9ecc1a6011cce02b30dc35e8a
#
_cell.length_a   1.000
_cell.length_b   1.000
_cell.length_c   1.000
_cell.angle_alpha   90.00
_cell.angle_beta   90.00
_cell.angle_gamma   90.00
#
_symmetry.space_group_name_H-M   'P 1'
#
loop_
_entity.id
_entity.type
_entity.pdbx_description
1 polymer ?
#
loop_
_entity_poly.entity_id
_entity_poly.type
_entity_poly.pdbx_seq_one_letter_code
_entity_poly.pdbx_strand_id
1 'polypeptide(L)'
;MERSRQQRRLHHGVAQLRHQFAQCAGSIFGNAMPEAEIRQIVEEEAGAYRDRIYPPIETLRLFIGQVLSEDRACQEVVGRRLSERIAKGESACSLNTGPYCKARQRLPLQIPVRLLRGLGRRLEAKMQTAWRWRGRCVKLFDGTTVSMPDTLDNQKLFPQSPEQKPGLGFPMARIGALIGLASGAVLGHAVAACAGKGSGEQTLMRSLLPLIEDGDIVLADALLANWCLIADIKARGGDVVMTQHGSRRTDFALGTILGAKDHVVEWPRPKQPTWYW
;
A
#
# COMPACT_ATOMS: atom_id res chain seq x y z
N MET A 1 -6.57 -27.49 7.49
CA MET A 1 -5.65 -27.95 6.40
C MET A 1 -5.67 -27.02 5.18
N GLU A 2 -6.81 -26.49 4.79
CA GLU A 2 -6.95 -25.64 3.58
C GLU A 2 -6.23 -24.27 3.70
N ARG A 3 -6.34 -23.56 4.83
CA ARG A 3 -5.63 -22.31 5.12
C ARG A 3 -4.10 -22.47 5.02
N SER A 4 -3.54 -23.59 5.46
CA SER A 4 -2.09 -23.88 5.37
C SER A 4 -1.62 -24.14 3.92
N ARG A 5 -2.49 -24.71 3.07
CA ARG A 5 -2.18 -24.89 1.63
C ARG A 5 -2.26 -23.56 0.88
N GLN A 6 -3.22 -22.71 1.21
CA GLN A 6 -3.38 -21.38 0.61
C GLN A 6 -2.22 -20.45 0.98
N GLN A 7 -1.80 -20.45 2.24
CA GLN A 7 -0.59 -19.73 2.68
C GLN A 7 0.67 -20.23 1.95
N ARG A 8 0.88 -21.53 1.81
CA ARG A 8 2.04 -22.07 1.07
C ARG A 8 2.03 -21.68 -0.42
N ARG A 9 0.85 -21.67 -1.07
CA ARG A 9 0.72 -21.20 -2.46
C ARG A 9 1.06 -19.72 -2.59
N LEU A 10 0.60 -18.89 -1.64
CA LEU A 10 0.91 -17.46 -1.59
C LEU A 10 2.43 -17.22 -1.41
N HIS A 11 3.05 -17.91 -0.46
CA HIS A 11 4.51 -17.83 -0.25
C HIS A 11 5.30 -18.28 -1.47
N HIS A 12 4.87 -19.34 -2.13
CA HIS A 12 5.52 -19.81 -3.36
C HIS A 12 5.38 -18.81 -4.52
N GLY A 13 4.18 -18.25 -4.72
CA GLY A 13 3.94 -17.19 -5.71
C GLY A 13 4.78 -15.94 -5.46
N VAL A 14 4.88 -15.49 -4.21
CA VAL A 14 5.74 -14.37 -3.81
C VAL A 14 7.22 -14.66 -4.05
N ALA A 15 7.69 -15.87 -3.73
CA ALA A 15 9.07 -16.28 -4.00
C ALA A 15 9.37 -16.32 -5.51
N GLN A 16 8.45 -16.83 -6.31
CA GLN A 16 8.56 -16.86 -7.77
C GLN A 16 8.60 -15.47 -8.39
N LEU A 17 7.74 -14.55 -7.93
CA LEU A 17 7.76 -13.15 -8.35
C LEU A 17 9.08 -12.46 -7.97
N ARG A 18 9.59 -12.70 -6.76
CA ARG A 18 10.90 -12.19 -6.32
C ARG A 18 12.03 -12.70 -7.21
N HIS A 19 12.01 -13.98 -7.54
CA HIS A 19 13.01 -14.57 -8.43
C HIS A 19 12.96 -13.97 -9.84
N GLN A 20 11.77 -13.81 -10.42
CA GLN A 20 11.59 -13.13 -11.71
C GLN A 20 12.08 -11.67 -11.67
N PHE A 21 11.80 -10.93 -10.59
CA PHE A 21 12.29 -9.57 -10.40
C PHE A 21 13.82 -9.51 -10.27
N ALA A 22 14.42 -10.46 -9.57
CA ALA A 22 15.89 -10.54 -9.45
C ALA A 22 16.58 -10.82 -10.80
N GLN A 23 15.89 -11.51 -11.71
CA GLN A 23 16.39 -11.77 -13.06
C GLN A 23 16.16 -10.63 -14.06
N CYS A 24 15.24 -9.70 -13.77
CA CYS A 24 15.01 -8.50 -14.58
C CYS A 24 16.15 -7.48 -14.34
N ALA A 25 17.32 -7.78 -14.83
CA ALA A 25 18.49 -6.91 -14.75
C ALA A 25 18.23 -5.59 -15.49
N GLY A 26 18.00 -4.51 -14.74
CA GLY A 26 18.06 -3.14 -15.25
C GLY A 26 16.78 -2.32 -15.21
N SER A 27 15.58 -2.88 -15.29
CA SER A 27 14.34 -2.10 -15.16
C SER A 27 13.54 -2.54 -13.94
N ILE A 28 13.43 -1.66 -12.94
CA ILE A 28 12.69 -1.93 -11.69
C ILE A 28 11.21 -2.18 -11.97
N PHE A 29 10.68 -1.52 -12.98
CA PHE A 29 9.25 -1.56 -13.33
C PHE A 29 8.99 -2.24 -14.69
N GLY A 30 10.04 -2.79 -15.33
CA GLY A 30 9.92 -3.42 -16.64
C GLY A 30 9.21 -2.51 -17.65
N ASN A 31 8.27 -3.06 -18.40
CA ASN A 31 7.44 -2.31 -19.35
C ASN A 31 6.21 -1.64 -18.70
N ALA A 32 6.07 -1.72 -17.38
CA ALA A 32 4.88 -1.19 -16.70
C ALA A 32 4.92 0.33 -16.53
N MET A 33 6.12 0.92 -16.41
CA MET A 33 6.32 2.37 -16.34
C MET A 33 7.56 2.77 -17.15
N PRO A 34 7.47 3.76 -18.04
CA PRO A 34 8.62 4.26 -18.80
C PRO A 34 9.71 4.84 -17.88
N GLU A 35 10.98 4.55 -18.17
CA GLU A 35 12.09 5.05 -17.36
C GLU A 35 12.14 6.58 -17.31
N ALA A 36 11.75 7.25 -18.41
CA ALA A 36 11.68 8.71 -18.47
C ALA A 36 10.71 9.29 -17.43
N GLU A 37 9.55 8.65 -17.22
CA GLU A 37 8.58 9.07 -16.20
C GLU A 37 9.10 8.84 -14.79
N ILE A 38 9.79 7.71 -14.54
CA ILE A 38 10.44 7.44 -13.26
C ILE A 38 11.46 8.50 -12.95
N ARG A 39 12.30 8.83 -13.94
CA ARG A 39 13.34 9.85 -13.83
C ARG A 39 12.74 11.23 -13.57
N GLN A 40 11.69 11.60 -14.29
CA GLN A 40 10.97 12.86 -14.08
C GLN A 40 10.44 12.98 -12.66
N ILE A 41 9.76 11.95 -12.14
CA ILE A 41 9.23 11.94 -10.76
C ILE A 41 10.38 12.10 -9.75
N VAL A 42 11.51 11.42 -9.97
CA VAL A 42 12.65 11.50 -9.07
C VAL A 42 13.27 12.89 -9.09
N GLU A 43 13.42 13.50 -10.25
CA GLU A 43 14.00 14.85 -10.41
C GLU A 43 13.10 15.92 -9.76
N GLU A 44 11.79 15.85 -9.99
CA GLU A 44 10.83 16.78 -9.40
C GLU A 44 10.82 16.72 -7.87
N GLU A 45 10.87 15.52 -7.30
CA GLU A 45 10.75 15.32 -5.85
C GLU A 45 12.10 15.46 -5.11
N ALA A 46 13.20 15.05 -5.72
CA ALA A 46 14.50 15.10 -5.07
C ALA A 46 15.12 16.51 -5.05
N GLY A 47 14.66 17.40 -5.94
CA GLY A 47 15.25 18.74 -6.10
C GLY A 47 16.73 18.68 -6.50
N ALA A 48 17.50 19.70 -6.12
CA ALA A 48 18.92 19.74 -6.42
C ALA A 48 19.72 18.74 -5.57
N TYR A 49 20.47 17.87 -6.21
CA TYR A 49 21.35 16.90 -5.55
C TYR A 49 22.73 16.83 -6.22
N ARG A 50 23.71 16.32 -5.47
CA ARG A 50 25.03 16.05 -6.02
C ARG A 50 25.06 14.69 -6.68
N ASP A 51 25.46 14.62 -7.94
CA ASP A 51 25.66 13.35 -8.65
C ASP A 51 26.92 12.65 -8.09
N ARG A 52 26.68 11.63 -7.27
CA ARG A 52 27.69 10.78 -6.63
C ARG A 52 27.38 9.32 -6.88
N ILE A 53 27.96 8.42 -6.07
CA ILE A 53 27.75 6.95 -6.18
C ILE A 53 26.27 6.55 -5.99
N TYR A 54 25.55 7.29 -5.16
CA TYR A 54 24.14 7.02 -4.79
C TYR A 54 23.25 8.25 -5.04
N PRO A 55 23.06 8.67 -6.31
CA PRO A 55 22.03 9.68 -6.64
C PRO A 55 20.63 9.13 -6.39
N PRO A 56 19.58 9.97 -6.31
CA PRO A 56 18.24 9.55 -5.94
C PRO A 56 17.68 8.39 -6.77
N ILE A 57 17.83 8.43 -8.10
CA ILE A 57 17.34 7.35 -8.99
C ILE A 57 18.05 6.02 -8.72
N GLU A 58 19.37 6.06 -8.53
CA GLU A 58 20.14 4.86 -8.24
C GLU A 58 19.85 4.34 -6.83
N THR A 59 19.68 5.24 -5.85
CA THR A 59 19.27 4.89 -4.49
C THR A 59 17.92 4.20 -4.47
N LEU A 60 16.94 4.71 -5.23
CA LEU A 60 15.63 4.11 -5.40
C LEU A 60 15.74 2.69 -5.98
N ARG A 61 16.49 2.53 -7.09
CA ARG A 61 16.71 1.24 -7.75
C ARG A 61 17.30 0.20 -6.79
N LEU A 62 18.36 0.58 -6.10
CA LEU A 62 19.02 -0.29 -5.13
C LEU A 62 18.11 -0.63 -3.94
N PHE A 63 17.33 0.33 -3.46
CA PHE A 63 16.42 0.12 -2.33
C PHE A 63 15.27 -0.83 -2.70
N ILE A 64 14.65 -0.68 -3.86
CA ILE A 64 13.62 -1.62 -4.32
C ILE A 64 14.23 -3.01 -4.49
N GLY A 65 15.40 -3.11 -5.12
CA GLY A 65 16.12 -4.37 -5.25
C GLY A 65 16.44 -5.01 -3.89
N GLN A 66 16.80 -4.21 -2.88
CA GLN A 66 17.04 -4.67 -1.51
C GLN A 66 15.78 -5.28 -0.88
N VAL A 67 14.65 -4.58 -0.99
CA VAL A 67 13.37 -5.05 -0.43
C VAL A 67 12.91 -6.35 -1.07
N LEU A 68 13.21 -6.55 -2.35
CA LEU A 68 12.82 -7.73 -3.12
C LEU A 68 13.79 -8.91 -2.98
N SER A 69 15.04 -8.67 -2.56
CA SER A 69 16.03 -9.74 -2.37
C SER A 69 15.73 -10.58 -1.12
N GLU A 70 16.22 -11.82 -1.08
CA GLU A 70 16.12 -12.69 0.10
C GLU A 70 16.94 -12.14 1.26
N ASP A 71 18.21 -11.84 1.00
CA ASP A 71 19.08 -11.13 1.91
C ASP A 71 18.87 -9.61 1.78
N ARG A 72 18.09 -9.05 2.67
CA ARG A 72 17.78 -7.62 2.72
C ARG A 72 18.89 -6.77 3.33
N ALA A 73 20.10 -7.31 3.49
CA ALA A 73 21.22 -6.63 4.09
C ALA A 73 21.74 -5.47 3.21
N CYS A 74 22.08 -4.35 3.83
CA CYS A 74 22.72 -3.25 3.13
C CYS A 74 24.07 -3.64 2.53
N GLN A 75 24.76 -4.60 3.13
CA GLN A 75 26.06 -5.09 2.67
C GLN A 75 25.95 -5.77 1.30
N GLU A 76 24.92 -6.61 1.10
CA GLU A 76 24.64 -7.28 -0.17
C GLU A 76 24.38 -6.25 -1.29
N VAL A 77 23.58 -5.22 -1.00
CA VAL A 77 23.26 -4.15 -1.95
C VAL A 77 24.51 -3.39 -2.39
N VAL A 78 25.36 -3.02 -1.43
CA VAL A 78 26.61 -2.29 -1.72
C VAL A 78 27.59 -3.17 -2.48
N GLY A 79 27.70 -4.45 -2.16
CA GLY A 79 28.53 -5.42 -2.88
C GLY A 79 28.06 -5.56 -4.34
N ARG A 80 26.76 -5.72 -4.57
CA ARG A 80 26.17 -5.78 -5.91
C ARG A 80 26.44 -4.49 -6.68
N ARG A 81 26.27 -3.31 -6.06
CA ARG A 81 26.57 -2.03 -6.70
C ARG A 81 28.04 -1.92 -7.11
N LEU A 82 28.96 -2.37 -6.27
CA LEU A 82 30.38 -2.41 -6.60
C LEU A 82 30.65 -3.29 -7.84
N SER A 83 30.08 -4.49 -7.85
CA SER A 83 30.22 -5.42 -8.99
C SER A 83 29.66 -4.84 -10.30
N GLU A 84 28.49 -4.18 -10.23
CA GLU A 84 27.89 -3.50 -11.39
C GLU A 84 28.78 -2.37 -11.94
N ARG A 85 29.40 -1.58 -11.05
CA ARG A 85 30.31 -0.50 -11.45
C ARG A 85 31.55 -1.05 -12.14
N ILE A 86 32.17 -2.07 -11.55
CA ILE A 86 33.36 -2.72 -12.15
C ILE A 86 33.01 -3.31 -13.52
N ALA A 87 31.88 -3.98 -13.65
CA ALA A 87 31.42 -4.55 -14.92
C ALA A 87 31.19 -3.50 -16.02
N LYS A 88 30.86 -2.25 -15.63
CA LYS A 88 30.69 -1.11 -16.54
C LYS A 88 32.00 -0.32 -16.78
N GLY A 89 33.12 -0.76 -16.21
CA GLY A 89 34.39 -0.04 -16.31
C GLY A 89 34.45 1.25 -15.48
N GLU A 90 33.51 1.46 -14.55
CA GLU A 90 33.49 2.60 -13.65
C GLU A 90 34.44 2.39 -12.47
N SER A 91 34.85 3.47 -11.81
CA SER A 91 35.69 3.40 -10.61
C SER A 91 35.01 2.60 -9.49
N ALA A 92 35.75 1.73 -8.83
CA ALA A 92 35.29 0.98 -7.68
C ALA A 92 34.78 1.92 -6.55
N CYS A 93 33.73 1.51 -5.86
CA CYS A 93 33.24 2.21 -4.68
C CYS A 93 33.59 1.44 -3.40
N SER A 94 33.57 2.13 -2.27
CA SER A 94 33.79 1.49 -0.96
C SER A 94 32.65 0.51 -0.63
N LEU A 95 32.99 -0.60 0.04
CA LEU A 95 32.03 -1.55 0.62
C LEU A 95 31.35 -1.02 1.90
N ASN A 96 31.69 0.18 2.36
CA ASN A 96 31.03 0.80 3.50
C ASN A 96 29.56 1.09 3.19
N THR A 97 28.65 0.59 4.01
CA THR A 97 27.21 0.75 3.84
C THR A 97 26.69 2.14 4.26
N GLY A 98 27.46 2.90 5.05
CA GLY A 98 27.05 4.20 5.56
C GLY A 98 26.59 5.21 4.49
N PRO A 99 27.32 5.39 3.37
CA PRO A 99 26.91 6.28 2.29
C PRO A 99 25.55 5.90 1.67
N TYR A 100 25.31 4.60 1.48
CA TYR A 100 24.03 4.08 0.97
C TYR A 100 22.90 4.31 1.98
N CYS A 101 23.10 3.99 3.25
CA CYS A 101 22.12 4.24 4.31
C CYS A 101 21.72 5.71 4.40
N LYS A 102 22.71 6.62 4.35
CA LYS A 102 22.46 8.07 4.32
C LYS A 102 21.73 8.53 3.06
N ALA A 103 21.99 7.91 1.90
CA ALA A 103 21.27 8.20 0.66
C ALA A 103 19.80 7.78 0.77
N ARG A 104 19.51 6.60 1.31
CA ARG A 104 18.13 6.16 1.58
C ARG A 104 17.36 7.10 2.52
N GLN A 105 18.01 7.58 3.58
CA GLN A 105 17.39 8.52 4.52
C GLN A 105 17.02 9.86 3.88
N ARG A 106 17.77 10.26 2.84
CA ARG A 106 17.49 11.49 2.09
C ARG A 106 16.50 11.33 0.94
N LEU A 107 16.15 10.08 0.59
CA LEU A 107 15.21 9.83 -0.49
C LEU A 107 13.81 10.32 -0.09
N PRO A 108 13.22 11.29 -0.81
CA PRO A 108 11.89 11.81 -0.48
C PRO A 108 10.82 10.71 -0.52
N LEU A 109 9.98 10.66 0.51
CA LEU A 109 8.89 9.69 0.61
C LEU A 109 7.88 9.81 -0.54
N GLN A 110 7.74 11.01 -1.11
CA GLN A 110 6.82 11.24 -2.23
C GLN A 110 7.22 10.47 -3.50
N ILE A 111 8.50 10.15 -3.69
CA ILE A 111 8.96 9.36 -4.85
C ILE A 111 8.25 7.99 -4.88
N PRO A 112 8.40 7.09 -3.89
CA PRO A 112 7.72 5.81 -3.92
C PRO A 112 6.19 5.94 -3.92
N VAL A 113 5.62 6.97 -3.28
CA VAL A 113 4.16 7.21 -3.28
C VAL A 113 3.65 7.54 -4.68
N ARG A 114 4.32 8.46 -5.39
CA ARG A 114 3.93 8.85 -6.76
C ARG A 114 4.12 7.69 -7.74
N LEU A 115 5.23 6.96 -7.63
CA LEU A 115 5.50 5.78 -8.46
C LEU A 115 4.45 4.69 -8.26
N LEU A 116 4.10 4.38 -7.00
CA LEU A 116 3.06 3.41 -6.67
C LEU A 116 1.72 3.79 -7.33
N ARG A 117 1.28 5.05 -7.15
CA ARG A 117 0.02 5.54 -7.72
C ARG A 117 0.04 5.57 -9.24
N GLY A 118 1.14 6.00 -9.84
CA GLY A 118 1.33 6.01 -11.29
C GLY A 118 1.25 4.61 -11.89
N LEU A 119 1.99 3.67 -11.29
CA LEU A 119 1.99 2.27 -11.68
C LEU A 119 0.60 1.64 -11.52
N GLY A 120 -0.04 1.84 -10.37
CA GLY A 120 -1.38 1.33 -10.08
C GLY A 120 -2.41 1.78 -11.11
N ARG A 121 -2.45 3.08 -11.41
CA ARG A 121 -3.36 3.62 -12.45
C ARG A 121 -3.09 3.04 -13.84
N ARG A 122 -1.83 2.86 -14.22
CA ARG A 122 -1.47 2.25 -15.52
C ARG A 122 -1.90 0.80 -15.62
N LEU A 123 -1.72 0.03 -14.56
CA LEU A 123 -2.13 -1.37 -14.51
C LEU A 123 -3.65 -1.47 -14.58
N GLU A 124 -4.37 -0.65 -13.82
CA GLU A 124 -5.84 -0.61 -13.82
C GLU A 124 -6.40 -0.22 -15.19
N ALA A 125 -5.78 0.77 -15.86
CA ALA A 125 -6.19 1.21 -17.19
C ALA A 125 -6.00 0.14 -18.29
N LYS A 126 -5.05 -0.79 -18.09
CA LYS A 126 -4.81 -1.92 -19.02
C LYS A 126 -5.78 -3.09 -18.82
N MET A 127 -6.61 -3.07 -17.78
CA MET A 127 -7.52 -4.18 -17.50
C MET A 127 -8.66 -4.25 -18.51
N GLN A 128 -8.88 -5.47 -19.01
CA GLN A 128 -9.97 -5.75 -19.93
C GLN A 128 -11.34 -5.57 -19.25
N THR A 129 -12.34 -5.14 -19.98
CA THR A 129 -13.71 -4.94 -19.48
C THR A 129 -14.30 -6.23 -18.89
N ALA A 130 -13.92 -7.40 -19.41
CA ALA A 130 -14.36 -8.69 -18.89
C ALA A 130 -13.91 -8.98 -17.44
N TRP A 131 -12.85 -8.31 -16.96
CA TRP A 131 -12.35 -8.42 -15.60
C TRP A 131 -13.01 -7.44 -14.63
N ARG A 132 -13.86 -6.55 -15.16
CA ARG A 132 -14.63 -5.59 -14.38
C ARG A 132 -16.00 -6.15 -14.02
N TRP A 133 -16.47 -5.85 -12.83
CA TRP A 133 -17.79 -6.30 -12.42
C TRP A 133 -18.88 -5.43 -13.08
N ARG A 134 -19.60 -6.00 -14.07
CA ARG A 134 -20.59 -5.26 -14.88
C ARG A 134 -20.02 -3.96 -15.49
N GLY A 135 -18.77 -4.02 -15.96
CA GLY A 135 -18.08 -2.86 -16.55
C GLY A 135 -17.51 -1.86 -15.54
N ARG A 136 -17.70 -2.07 -14.22
CA ARG A 136 -17.27 -1.19 -13.15
C ARG A 136 -15.97 -1.67 -12.51
N CYS A 137 -15.13 -0.73 -12.05
CA CYS A 137 -13.93 -1.05 -11.28
C CYS A 137 -14.32 -1.40 -9.84
N VAL A 138 -13.78 -2.50 -9.34
CA VAL A 138 -13.90 -2.89 -7.94
C VAL A 138 -12.58 -2.60 -7.24
N LYS A 139 -12.63 -1.79 -6.18
CA LYS A 139 -11.48 -1.41 -5.36
C LYS A 139 -11.62 -2.04 -3.98
N LEU A 140 -10.71 -2.96 -3.66
CA LEU A 140 -10.64 -3.60 -2.35
C LEU A 140 -9.86 -2.69 -1.39
N PHE A 141 -10.43 -2.43 -0.22
CA PHE A 141 -9.67 -1.85 0.88
C PHE A 141 -9.45 -2.90 1.96
N ASP A 142 -8.20 -3.02 2.40
CA ASP A 142 -7.82 -3.87 3.53
C ASP A 142 -6.69 -3.22 4.32
N GLY A 143 -6.62 -3.58 5.60
CA GLY A 143 -5.63 -3.09 6.55
C GLY A 143 -4.71 -4.19 7.09
N THR A 144 -3.47 -3.82 7.38
CA THR A 144 -2.52 -4.68 8.07
C THR A 144 -1.66 -3.91 9.04
N THR A 145 -0.98 -4.60 9.94
CA THR A 145 0.00 -4.01 10.84
C THR A 145 1.39 -4.50 10.53
N VAL A 146 2.38 -3.62 10.70
CA VAL A 146 3.79 -3.96 10.51
C VAL A 146 4.59 -3.54 11.74
N SER A 147 5.48 -4.42 12.20
CA SER A 147 6.46 -4.08 13.21
C SER A 147 7.61 -3.31 12.57
N MET A 148 8.08 -2.29 13.25
CA MET A 148 9.18 -1.45 12.81
C MET A 148 10.43 -1.70 13.69
N PRO A 149 11.64 -1.36 13.21
CA PRO A 149 12.83 -1.41 14.04
C PRO A 149 12.65 -0.61 15.33
N ASP A 150 13.12 -1.16 16.45
CA ASP A 150 13.04 -0.51 17.76
C ASP A 150 14.05 0.63 17.86
N THR A 151 13.61 1.82 17.47
CA THR A 151 14.36 3.07 17.60
C THR A 151 13.52 4.11 18.33
N LEU A 152 14.16 5.06 18.99
CA LEU A 152 13.46 6.15 19.68
C LEU A 152 12.51 6.93 18.75
N ASP A 153 12.94 7.19 17.53
CA ASP A 153 12.12 7.90 16.54
C ASP A 153 10.89 7.09 16.12
N ASN A 154 11.07 5.78 15.88
CA ASN A 154 9.94 4.91 15.55
C ASN A 154 8.99 4.75 16.74
N GLN A 155 9.50 4.58 17.98
CA GLN A 155 8.65 4.52 19.18
C GLN A 155 7.86 5.81 19.40
N LYS A 156 8.43 6.96 19.07
CA LYS A 156 7.76 8.26 19.18
C LYS A 156 6.62 8.43 18.18
N LEU A 157 6.82 8.00 16.94
CA LEU A 157 5.84 8.15 15.85
C LEU A 157 4.85 6.99 15.77
N PHE A 158 5.29 5.78 16.08
CA PHE A 158 4.55 4.53 15.98
C PHE A 158 4.74 3.72 17.28
N PRO A 159 4.20 4.17 18.39
CA PRO A 159 4.44 3.52 19.69
C PRO A 159 4.05 2.03 19.63
N GLN A 160 4.68 1.24 20.49
CA GLN A 160 4.29 -0.16 20.72
C GLN A 160 2.80 -0.28 21.07
N SER A 161 2.24 -1.49 20.94
CA SER A 161 0.86 -1.75 21.38
C SER A 161 0.68 -1.43 22.87
N PRO A 162 -0.41 -0.75 23.25
CA PRO A 162 -0.71 -0.47 24.65
C PRO A 162 -0.99 -1.74 25.49
N GLU A 163 -1.27 -2.87 24.85
CA GLU A 163 -1.47 -4.17 25.50
C GLU A 163 -0.14 -4.80 25.96
N GLN A 164 0.99 -4.31 25.44
CA GLN A 164 2.31 -4.79 25.83
C GLN A 164 2.91 -3.93 26.95
N LYS A 165 3.62 -4.57 27.87
CA LYS A 165 4.34 -3.82 28.92
C LYS A 165 5.28 -2.79 28.30
N PRO A 166 5.35 -1.56 28.85
CA PRO A 166 6.22 -0.50 28.35
C PRO A 166 7.68 -0.99 28.19
N GLY A 167 8.29 -0.69 27.06
CA GLY A 167 9.67 -1.07 26.74
C GLY A 167 9.90 -2.51 26.31
N LEU A 168 8.86 -3.32 26.19
CA LEU A 168 8.96 -4.72 25.71
C LEU A 168 8.41 -4.94 24.31
N GLY A 169 7.71 -3.95 23.76
CA GLY A 169 7.09 -4.04 22.45
C GLY A 169 7.85 -3.28 21.36
N PHE A 170 7.76 -3.77 20.14
CA PHE A 170 8.25 -3.07 18.97
C PHE A 170 7.28 -1.95 18.53
N PRO A 171 7.80 -0.87 17.92
CA PRO A 171 6.96 0.11 17.24
C PRO A 171 6.07 -0.56 16.20
N MET A 172 4.80 -0.14 16.12
CA MET A 172 3.79 -0.75 15.26
C MET A 172 3.11 0.29 14.39
N ALA A 173 3.22 0.15 13.08
CA ALA A 173 2.46 0.93 12.12
C ALA A 173 1.26 0.13 11.58
N ARG A 174 0.12 0.81 11.38
CA ARG A 174 -1.01 0.30 10.62
C ARG A 174 -0.95 0.83 9.21
N ILE A 175 -1.11 -0.04 8.23
CA ILE A 175 -1.14 0.30 6.82
C ILE A 175 -2.52 -0.07 6.28
N GLY A 176 -3.20 0.88 5.64
CA GLY A 176 -4.38 0.61 4.83
C GLY A 176 -4.02 0.73 3.35
N ALA A 177 -4.49 -0.18 2.53
CA ALA A 177 -4.25 -0.18 1.10
C ALA A 177 -5.55 -0.25 0.31
N LEU A 178 -5.63 0.53 -0.77
CA LEU A 178 -6.67 0.43 -1.78
C LEU A 178 -6.10 -0.30 -3.00
N ILE A 179 -6.71 -1.41 -3.37
CA ILE A 179 -6.22 -2.36 -4.37
C ILE A 179 -7.27 -2.50 -5.47
N GLY A 180 -6.88 -2.35 -6.73
CA GLY A 180 -7.76 -2.69 -7.86
C GLY A 180 -7.95 -4.20 -7.95
N LEU A 181 -9.19 -4.68 -7.83
CA LEU A 181 -9.46 -6.11 -7.80
C LEU A 181 -9.10 -6.81 -9.11
N ALA A 182 -9.34 -6.15 -10.24
CA ALA A 182 -9.04 -6.69 -11.57
C ALA A 182 -7.55 -6.78 -11.85
N SER A 183 -6.78 -5.78 -11.42
CA SER A 183 -5.34 -5.68 -11.69
C SER A 183 -4.47 -6.30 -10.58
N GLY A 184 -4.99 -6.43 -9.37
CA GLY A 184 -4.20 -6.73 -8.17
C GLY A 184 -3.25 -5.61 -7.76
N ALA A 185 -3.31 -4.45 -8.42
CA ALA A 185 -2.41 -3.33 -8.20
C ALA A 185 -2.82 -2.50 -6.98
N VAL A 186 -1.85 -2.09 -6.18
CA VAL A 186 -2.06 -1.10 -5.12
C VAL A 186 -2.22 0.28 -5.76
N LEU A 187 -3.40 0.88 -5.61
CA LEU A 187 -3.76 2.20 -6.15
C LEU A 187 -3.34 3.33 -5.20
N GLY A 188 -3.28 3.02 -3.92
CA GLY A 188 -2.81 3.93 -2.88
C GLY A 188 -2.74 3.25 -1.53
N HIS A 189 -2.03 3.89 -0.61
CA HIS A 189 -1.91 3.43 0.77
C HIS A 189 -1.94 4.61 1.74
N ALA A 190 -2.26 4.30 2.97
CA ALA A 190 -2.16 5.22 4.11
C ALA A 190 -1.49 4.51 5.27
N VAL A 191 -0.75 5.26 6.09
CA VAL A 191 0.00 4.73 7.23
C VAL A 191 -0.35 5.55 8.47
N ALA A 192 -0.60 4.88 9.59
CA ALA A 192 -0.81 5.50 10.90
C ALA A 192 -0.18 4.66 12.00
N ALA A 193 -0.04 5.23 13.19
CA ALA A 193 0.28 4.45 14.39
C ALA A 193 -0.85 3.45 14.68
N CYS A 194 -0.55 2.33 15.35
CA CYS A 194 -1.59 1.37 15.77
C CYS A 194 -2.39 1.86 16.98
N ALA A 195 -1.85 2.79 17.75
CA ALA A 195 -2.45 3.35 18.93
C ALA A 195 -2.72 4.85 18.78
N GLY A 196 -3.70 5.37 19.51
CA GLY A 196 -4.04 6.79 19.55
C GLY A 196 -5.25 7.17 18.70
N LYS A 197 -5.65 8.44 18.82
CA LYS A 197 -6.78 8.99 18.06
C LYS A 197 -6.42 9.09 16.58
N GLY A 198 -7.32 8.66 15.70
CA GLY A 198 -7.11 8.72 14.24
C GLY A 198 -6.32 7.53 13.66
N SER A 199 -5.99 6.52 14.46
CA SER A 199 -5.22 5.33 14.04
C SER A 199 -6.08 4.20 13.46
N GLY A 200 -7.40 4.34 13.44
CA GLY A 200 -8.31 3.30 12.98
C GLY A 200 -8.35 3.14 11.46
N GLU A 201 -8.72 1.95 10.98
CA GLU A 201 -8.85 1.64 9.55
C GLU A 201 -9.83 2.57 8.83
N GLN A 202 -10.90 3.01 9.50
CA GLN A 202 -11.82 4.00 8.95
C GLN A 202 -11.14 5.33 8.63
N THR A 203 -10.17 5.78 9.46
CA THR A 203 -9.41 7.01 9.20
C THR A 203 -8.46 6.81 8.01
N LEU A 204 -7.80 5.65 7.92
CA LEU A 204 -6.97 5.31 6.78
C LEU A 204 -7.78 5.26 5.48
N MET A 205 -8.96 4.62 5.50
CA MET A 205 -9.84 4.60 4.34
C MET A 205 -10.29 6.00 3.92
N ARG A 206 -10.64 6.88 4.88
CA ARG A 206 -11.00 8.27 4.57
C ARG A 206 -9.87 9.03 3.87
N SER A 207 -8.63 8.80 4.23
CA SER A 207 -7.49 9.44 3.55
C SER A 207 -7.30 8.94 2.11
N LEU A 208 -7.88 7.80 1.76
CA LEU A 208 -7.85 7.21 0.41
C LEU A 208 -9.10 7.51 -0.42
N LEU A 209 -10.14 8.13 0.16
CA LEU A 209 -11.34 8.53 -0.57
C LEU A 209 -11.08 9.35 -1.86
N PRO A 210 -10.05 10.22 -1.92
CA PRO A 210 -9.72 10.91 -3.18
C PRO A 210 -9.35 10.00 -4.36
N LEU A 211 -9.10 8.72 -4.09
CA LEU A 211 -8.81 7.70 -5.12
C LEU A 211 -10.06 6.95 -5.58
N ILE A 212 -11.23 7.24 -5.00
CA ILE A 212 -12.51 6.69 -5.44
C ILE A 212 -13.06 7.60 -6.54
N GLU A 213 -13.38 7.00 -7.67
CA GLU A 213 -13.92 7.65 -8.85
C GLU A 213 -15.40 7.31 -9.03
N ASP A 214 -16.09 8.11 -9.84
CA ASP A 214 -17.50 7.85 -10.17
C ASP A 214 -17.66 6.46 -10.80
N GLY A 215 -18.67 5.72 -10.35
CA GLY A 215 -18.95 4.36 -10.82
C GLY A 215 -18.11 3.26 -10.16
N ASP A 216 -17.13 3.58 -9.32
CA ASP A 216 -16.37 2.54 -8.58
C ASP A 216 -17.22 1.76 -7.58
N ILE A 217 -16.78 0.56 -7.27
CA ILE A 217 -17.34 -0.26 -6.18
C ILE A 217 -16.26 -0.50 -5.15
N VAL A 218 -16.50 -0.08 -3.92
CA VAL A 218 -15.59 -0.34 -2.79
C VAL A 218 -15.99 -1.63 -2.09
N LEU A 219 -15.07 -2.60 -2.11
CA LEU A 219 -15.18 -3.86 -1.37
C LEU A 219 -14.36 -3.75 -0.08
N ALA A 220 -14.99 -3.97 1.07
CA ALA A 220 -14.31 -3.89 2.36
C ALA A 220 -15.00 -4.75 3.41
N ASP A 221 -14.36 -4.89 4.57
CA ASP A 221 -14.86 -5.69 5.67
C ASP A 221 -15.98 -4.99 6.49
N ALA A 222 -16.50 -5.69 7.50
CA ALA A 222 -17.56 -5.21 8.36
C ALA A 222 -17.19 -4.00 9.23
N LEU A 223 -15.92 -3.79 9.57
CA LEU A 223 -15.47 -2.66 10.39
C LEU A 223 -15.65 -1.32 9.68
N LEU A 224 -15.66 -1.35 8.35
CA LEU A 224 -15.85 -0.19 7.50
C LEU A 224 -17.31 0.06 7.14
N ALA A 225 -18.21 -0.88 7.43
CA ALA A 225 -19.64 -0.78 7.12
C ALA A 225 -20.38 0.15 8.09
N ASN A 226 -20.00 1.44 8.11
CA ASN A 226 -20.69 2.49 8.85
C ASN A 226 -21.30 3.53 7.90
N TRP A 227 -22.41 4.14 8.36
CA TRP A 227 -23.20 5.08 7.55
C TRP A 227 -22.35 6.24 7.00
N CYS A 228 -21.52 6.85 7.83
CA CYS A 228 -20.74 8.02 7.44
C CYS A 228 -19.75 7.71 6.32
N LEU A 229 -18.98 6.63 6.46
CA LEU A 229 -18.02 6.24 5.44
C LEU A 229 -18.70 5.84 4.11
N ILE A 230 -19.82 5.12 4.21
CA ILE A 230 -20.63 4.78 3.03
C ILE A 230 -21.16 6.03 2.35
N ALA A 231 -21.65 7.00 3.12
CA ALA A 231 -22.12 8.29 2.60
C ALA A 231 -20.98 9.06 1.90
N ASP A 232 -19.76 9.05 2.46
CA ASP A 232 -18.57 9.68 1.85
C ASP A 232 -18.22 9.04 0.50
N ILE A 233 -18.30 7.70 0.41
CA ILE A 233 -18.08 6.96 -0.84
C ILE A 233 -19.20 7.27 -1.85
N LYS A 234 -20.46 7.26 -1.41
CA LYS A 234 -21.63 7.60 -2.25
C LYS A 234 -21.55 9.02 -2.78
N ALA A 235 -21.12 9.99 -1.98
CA ALA A 235 -20.94 11.38 -2.40
C ALA A 235 -19.89 11.55 -3.51
N ARG A 236 -19.03 10.55 -3.72
CA ARG A 236 -18.05 10.49 -4.82
C ARG A 236 -18.52 9.68 -6.03
N GLY A 237 -19.80 9.28 -6.07
CA GLY A 237 -20.37 8.44 -7.13
C GLY A 237 -20.03 6.96 -6.99
N GLY A 238 -19.34 6.55 -5.94
CA GLY A 238 -19.02 5.14 -5.68
C GLY A 238 -20.18 4.38 -5.06
N ASP A 239 -20.12 3.06 -5.15
CA ASP A 239 -20.97 2.12 -4.43
C ASP A 239 -20.13 1.24 -3.50
N VAL A 240 -20.78 0.48 -2.61
CA VAL A 240 -20.11 -0.37 -1.65
C VAL A 240 -20.64 -1.79 -1.67
N VAL A 241 -19.74 -2.75 -1.44
CA VAL A 241 -20.07 -4.14 -1.11
C VAL A 241 -19.30 -4.46 0.18
N MET A 242 -20.03 -4.59 1.27
CA MET A 242 -19.44 -4.79 2.60
C MET A 242 -20.30 -5.77 3.40
N THR A 243 -19.66 -6.57 4.24
CA THR A 243 -20.36 -7.32 5.26
C THR A 243 -20.97 -6.35 6.27
N GLN A 244 -22.23 -6.54 6.63
CA GLN A 244 -22.86 -5.71 7.65
C GLN A 244 -22.13 -5.85 8.99
N HIS A 245 -21.88 -4.73 9.65
CA HIS A 245 -21.29 -4.72 10.99
C HIS A 245 -22.17 -5.44 11.99
N GLY A 246 -21.61 -6.32 12.83
CA GLY A 246 -22.33 -7.20 13.74
C GLY A 246 -23.20 -6.49 14.80
N SER A 247 -22.92 -5.22 15.11
CA SER A 247 -23.75 -4.41 16.00
C SER A 247 -25.06 -3.92 15.37
N ARG A 248 -25.19 -4.01 14.04
CA ARG A 248 -26.40 -3.63 13.33
C ARG A 248 -27.37 -4.80 13.28
N ARG A 249 -28.56 -4.62 13.83
CA ARG A 249 -29.65 -5.59 13.70
C ARG A 249 -30.36 -5.39 12.38
N THR A 250 -30.60 -6.49 11.66
CA THR A 250 -31.37 -6.52 10.41
C THR A 250 -32.73 -7.15 10.66
N ASP A 251 -33.78 -6.46 10.25
CA ASP A 251 -35.13 -7.00 10.20
C ASP A 251 -35.49 -7.16 8.72
N PHE A 252 -35.45 -8.39 8.23
CA PHE A 252 -35.77 -8.73 6.84
C PHE A 252 -37.28 -8.59 6.48
N ALA A 253 -38.13 -8.26 7.45
CA ALA A 253 -39.56 -7.94 7.19
C ALA A 253 -39.75 -6.48 6.76
N LEU A 254 -38.71 -5.63 6.84
CA LEU A 254 -38.79 -4.21 6.49
C LEU A 254 -38.34 -3.96 5.05
N GLY A 255 -38.88 -2.88 4.45
CA GLY A 255 -38.52 -2.40 3.12
C GLY A 255 -39.12 -3.24 1.99
N THR A 256 -38.45 -3.23 0.82
CA THR A 256 -38.87 -4.04 -0.34
C THR A 256 -38.24 -5.41 -0.27
N ILE A 257 -39.02 -6.42 -0.04
CA ILE A 257 -38.57 -7.82 0.15
C ILE A 257 -38.30 -8.40 -1.25
N LEU A 258 -37.07 -8.88 -1.49
CA LEU A 258 -36.63 -9.52 -2.72
C LEU A 258 -36.50 -11.05 -2.55
N GLY A 259 -36.32 -11.53 -1.32
CA GLY A 259 -36.17 -12.96 -0.98
C GLY A 259 -36.15 -13.19 0.51
N ALA A 260 -35.97 -14.43 0.95
CA ALA A 260 -36.06 -14.83 2.37
C ALA A 260 -35.04 -14.09 3.28
N LYS A 261 -33.88 -13.72 2.76
CA LYS A 261 -32.85 -12.92 3.43
C LYS A 261 -32.28 -11.86 2.49
N ASP A 262 -33.18 -11.27 1.70
CA ASP A 262 -32.83 -10.27 0.71
C ASP A 262 -33.91 -9.21 0.67
N HIS A 263 -33.53 -7.96 0.95
CA HIS A 263 -34.43 -6.84 0.94
C HIS A 263 -33.69 -5.52 0.66
N VAL A 264 -34.40 -4.54 0.16
CA VAL A 264 -33.93 -3.16 0.02
C VAL A 264 -34.56 -2.32 1.12
N VAL A 265 -33.74 -1.69 1.94
CA VAL A 265 -34.19 -0.82 3.03
C VAL A 265 -33.48 0.53 2.96
N GLU A 266 -34.17 1.56 3.39
CA GLU A 266 -33.57 2.84 3.67
C GLU A 266 -32.77 2.77 4.97
N TRP A 267 -31.51 3.22 4.93
CA TRP A 267 -30.69 3.33 6.12
C TRP A 267 -30.64 4.79 6.57
N PRO A 268 -31.45 5.19 7.58
CA PRO A 268 -31.55 6.57 7.99
C PRO A 268 -30.22 7.09 8.55
N ARG A 269 -29.98 8.37 8.30
CA ARG A 269 -28.78 9.04 8.84
C ARG A 269 -28.78 8.99 10.37
N PRO A 270 -27.72 8.44 10.99
CA PRO A 270 -27.58 8.48 12.45
C PRO A 270 -27.33 9.92 12.92
N LYS A 271 -27.52 10.18 14.22
CA LYS A 271 -27.05 11.43 14.83
C LYS A 271 -25.56 11.55 14.55
N GLN A 272 -25.16 12.70 14.01
CA GLN A 272 -23.79 12.94 13.60
C GLN A 272 -22.88 12.93 14.82
N PRO A 273 -21.82 12.09 14.83
CA PRO A 273 -20.84 12.14 15.90
C PRO A 273 -20.07 13.45 15.87
N THR A 274 -19.74 14.02 17.03
CA THR A 274 -19.01 15.29 17.17
C THR A 274 -17.61 15.31 16.54
N TRP A 275 -17.06 14.12 16.22
CA TRP A 275 -15.74 13.96 15.58
C TRP A 275 -15.81 13.86 14.04
N TYR A 276 -17.02 13.86 13.48
CA TYR A 276 -17.22 13.73 12.05
C TYR A 276 -17.49 15.10 11.44
N TRP A 277 -16.41 15.77 11.03
CA TRP A 277 -16.42 17.00 10.25
C TRP A 277 -15.29 16.98 9.23
#